data_68102e1ed22142032fecbb05e783ed98
#
_entry.id   68102e1ed22142032fecbb05e783ed98
#
_cell.length_a   1.000
_cell.length_b   1.000
_cell.length_c   1.000
_cell.angle_alpha   90.00
_cell.angle_beta   90.00
_cell.angle_gamma   90.00
#
_symmetry.space_group_name_H-M   'P 1'
#
loop_
_entity.id
_entity.type
_entity.pdbx_description
1 polymer ?
#
loop_
_entity_poly.entity_id
_entity_poly.type
_entity_poly.pdbx_seq_one_letter_code
_entity_poly.pdbx_strand_id
1 'polypeptide(L)'
;ELLIILDALRRASCRRVTAVVPYYGYARQDRKDQPRVPITAKLVANLITTAGANRVLTMDLHTGQIQGFFDIPLDHLYAVTVFEKYLKSKKIKSPVVVSPDVGGIKMARGYAKRLDAGLAIVDKRRNTPESTEVMHILGEVKGKTCILVDDLIATGSSMVEAAEAIRRA
;
A
#
# COMPACT_ATOMS: atom_id res chain seq x y z
N GLU A 1 19.45 8.68 7.79
CA GLU A 1 19.16 10.07 8.25
C GLU A 1 18.10 10.11 9.34
N LEU A 2 16.89 9.54 9.20
CA LEU A 2 15.81 9.58 10.20
C LEU A 2 16.28 9.20 11.61
N LEU A 3 16.99 8.08 11.76
CA LEU A 3 17.47 7.60 13.06
C LEU A 3 18.45 8.59 13.71
N ILE A 4 19.30 9.24 12.91
CA ILE A 4 20.24 10.25 13.39
C ILE A 4 19.49 11.49 13.91
N ILE A 5 18.46 11.92 13.19
CA ILE A 5 17.61 13.05 13.61
C ILE A 5 16.89 12.73 14.92
N LEU A 6 16.34 11.52 15.05
CA LEU A 6 15.65 11.08 16.26
C LEU A 6 16.60 11.06 17.47
N ASP A 7 17.82 10.54 17.32
CA ASP A 7 18.83 10.53 18.40
C ASP A 7 19.25 11.95 18.76
N ALA A 8 19.45 12.83 17.79
CA ALA A 8 19.78 14.24 18.04
C ALA A 8 18.68 14.94 18.85
N LEU A 9 17.41 14.76 18.48
CA LEU A 9 16.26 15.33 19.19
C LEU A 9 16.16 14.78 20.63
N ARG A 10 16.40 13.47 20.81
CA ARG A 10 16.44 12.85 22.12
C ARG A 10 17.53 13.46 22.99
N ARG A 11 18.74 13.68 22.46
CA ARG A 11 19.87 14.30 23.18
C ARG A 11 19.62 15.80 23.46
N ALA A 12 18.84 16.44 22.61
CA ALA A 12 18.38 17.83 22.84
C ALA A 12 17.26 17.94 23.88
N SER A 13 16.93 16.85 24.59
CA SER A 13 15.90 16.80 25.64
C SER A 13 14.51 17.21 25.17
N CYS A 14 14.17 16.92 23.91
CA CYS A 14 12.82 17.13 23.41
C CYS A 14 11.80 16.35 24.25
N ARG A 15 10.73 17.04 24.67
CA ARG A 15 9.68 16.44 25.51
C ARG A 15 8.96 15.29 24.83
N ARG A 16 8.75 15.36 23.52
CA ARG A 16 8.12 14.32 22.69
C ARG A 16 8.57 14.46 21.25
N VAL A 17 8.87 13.32 20.63
CA VAL A 17 9.28 13.23 19.24
C VAL A 17 8.31 12.33 18.49
N THR A 18 7.66 12.86 17.47
CA THR A 18 6.81 12.10 16.55
C THR A 18 7.54 11.93 15.23
N ALA A 19 7.85 10.68 14.87
CA ALA A 19 8.40 10.36 13.56
C ALA A 19 7.29 10.35 12.52
N VAL A 20 7.29 11.32 11.60
CA VAL A 20 6.36 11.36 10.46
C VAL A 20 7.02 10.66 9.28
N VAL A 21 6.50 9.49 8.94
CA VAL A 21 7.06 8.58 7.93
C VAL A 21 5.94 8.28 6.91
N PRO A 22 5.70 9.16 5.93
CA PRO A 22 4.59 9.01 4.98
C PRO A 22 4.67 7.69 4.20
N TYR A 23 5.86 7.25 3.83
CA TYR A 23 6.13 5.94 3.27
C TYR A 23 6.98 5.12 4.24
N TYR A 24 6.41 4.04 4.77
CA TYR A 24 7.12 3.14 5.66
C TYR A 24 7.97 2.15 4.86
N GLY A 25 9.25 2.44 4.72
CA GLY A 25 10.20 1.59 4.01
C GLY A 25 10.26 0.19 4.61
N TYR A 26 10.45 -0.82 3.75
CA TYR A 26 10.45 -2.26 4.09
C TYR A 26 9.09 -2.81 4.56
N ALA A 27 7.99 -2.09 4.43
CA ALA A 27 6.66 -2.55 4.81
C ALA A 27 6.24 -3.86 4.12
N ARG A 28 6.76 -4.14 2.93
CA ARG A 28 6.52 -5.41 2.21
C ARG A 28 7.20 -6.63 2.82
N GLN A 29 8.17 -6.43 3.75
CA GLN A 29 8.87 -7.49 4.47
C GLN A 29 8.28 -7.62 5.89
N ASP A 30 6.98 -7.84 5.98
CA ASP A 30 6.20 -7.93 7.21
C ASP A 30 6.07 -9.36 7.76
N ARG A 31 6.54 -10.34 7.00
CA ARG A 31 6.53 -11.76 7.34
C ARG A 31 7.70 -12.49 6.70
N LYS A 32 7.96 -13.69 7.17
CA LYS A 32 8.90 -14.62 6.51
C LYS A 32 8.18 -15.30 5.34
N ASP A 33 8.62 -15.03 4.14
CA ASP A 33 8.19 -15.70 2.90
C ASP A 33 9.07 -16.90 2.57
N GLN A 34 10.26 -16.97 3.18
CA GLN A 34 11.24 -18.04 3.05
C GLN A 34 11.90 -18.37 4.40
N PRO A 35 12.51 -19.56 4.54
CA PRO A 35 13.34 -19.87 5.70
C PRO A 35 14.53 -18.91 5.84
N ARG A 36 14.87 -18.53 7.07
CA ARG A 36 16.08 -17.76 7.42
C ARG A 36 16.10 -16.32 6.88
N VAL A 37 14.98 -15.75 6.47
CA VAL A 37 14.87 -14.34 6.10
C VAL A 37 14.43 -13.47 7.29
N PRO A 38 14.78 -12.18 7.31
CA PRO A 38 14.35 -11.26 8.37
C PRO A 38 12.87 -10.87 8.21
N ILE A 39 12.31 -10.27 9.27
CA ILE A 39 11.09 -9.46 9.20
C ILE A 39 11.54 -8.00 9.31
N THR A 40 11.95 -7.42 8.18
CA THR A 40 12.61 -6.11 8.17
C THR A 40 11.67 -4.98 8.61
N ALA A 41 10.37 -5.12 8.37
CA ALA A 41 9.39 -4.15 8.88
C ALA A 41 9.43 -4.07 10.41
N LYS A 42 9.54 -5.20 11.14
CA LYS A 42 9.70 -5.19 12.60
C LYS A 42 11.05 -4.64 13.04
N LEU A 43 12.12 -4.98 12.33
CA LEU A 43 13.46 -4.45 12.62
C LEU A 43 13.46 -2.91 12.55
N VAL A 44 12.91 -2.34 11.49
CA VAL A 44 12.84 -0.88 11.29
C VAL A 44 11.98 -0.22 12.37
N ALA A 45 10.84 -0.83 12.77
CA ALA A 45 10.01 -0.35 13.87
C ALA A 45 10.80 -0.27 15.18
N ASN A 46 11.57 -1.31 15.49
CA ASN A 46 12.44 -1.33 16.68
C ASN A 46 13.52 -0.26 16.61
N LEU A 47 14.17 -0.06 15.47
CA LEU A 47 15.21 0.96 15.29
C LEU A 47 14.65 2.38 15.50
N ILE A 48 13.47 2.69 14.96
CA ILE A 48 12.79 3.99 15.13
C ILE A 48 12.48 4.23 16.61
N THR A 49 11.94 3.21 17.29
CA THR A 49 11.62 3.29 18.73
C THR A 49 12.88 3.50 19.56
N THR A 50 13.92 2.69 19.32
CA THR A 50 15.20 2.76 20.06
C THR A 50 15.92 4.09 19.83
N ALA A 51 15.83 4.66 18.62
CA ALA A 51 16.43 5.96 18.30
C ALA A 51 15.77 7.14 19.03
N GLY A 52 14.57 6.95 19.61
CA GLY A 52 13.97 7.96 20.47
C GLY A 52 12.60 8.49 20.03
N ALA A 53 11.97 7.88 19.04
CA ALA A 53 10.60 8.23 18.71
C ALA A 53 9.64 7.83 19.85
N ASN A 54 8.71 8.73 20.20
CA ASN A 54 7.66 8.47 21.18
C ASN A 54 6.32 8.12 20.47
N ARG A 55 6.21 8.42 19.19
CA ARG A 55 5.04 8.19 18.35
C ARG A 55 5.47 8.10 16.89
N VAL A 56 4.75 7.33 16.10
CA VAL A 56 4.91 7.28 14.64
C VAL A 56 3.61 7.70 13.97
N LEU A 57 3.71 8.46 12.89
CA LEU A 57 2.61 8.75 11.98
C LEU A 57 3.02 8.26 10.59
N THR A 58 2.19 7.44 9.96
CA THR A 58 2.46 6.87 8.64
C THR A 58 1.19 6.81 7.80
N MET A 59 1.34 6.53 6.50
CA MET A 59 0.23 6.45 5.57
C MET A 59 0.30 5.16 4.77
N ASP A 60 -0.88 4.56 4.50
CA ASP A 60 -1.07 3.36 3.66
C ASP A 60 0.00 2.28 3.88
N LEU A 61 0.05 1.75 5.10
CA LEU A 61 0.87 0.57 5.39
C LEU A 61 0.48 -0.59 4.48
N HIS A 62 1.48 -1.28 3.93
CA HIS A 62 1.28 -2.45 3.07
C HIS A 62 0.32 -3.48 3.67
N THR A 63 0.43 -3.72 4.97
CA THR A 63 -0.55 -4.51 5.73
C THR A 63 -0.85 -3.84 7.08
N GLY A 64 -2.10 -3.95 7.55
CA GLY A 64 -2.52 -3.36 8.82
C GLY A 64 -1.83 -3.94 10.05
N GLN A 65 -1.32 -5.17 9.95
CA GLN A 65 -0.62 -5.87 11.03
C GLN A 65 0.68 -5.19 11.44
N ILE A 66 1.32 -4.42 10.54
CA ILE A 66 2.56 -3.68 10.82
C ILE A 66 2.37 -2.72 12.00
N GLN A 67 1.16 -2.23 12.26
CA GLN A 67 0.86 -1.42 13.43
C GLN A 67 1.25 -2.13 14.75
N GLY A 68 1.08 -3.45 14.82
CA GLY A 68 1.46 -4.27 15.96
C GLY A 68 2.99 -4.49 16.10
N PHE A 69 3.80 -4.01 15.16
CA PHE A 69 5.26 -4.09 15.27
C PHE A 69 5.86 -2.97 16.11
N PHE A 70 5.08 -1.93 16.37
CA PHE A 70 5.51 -0.79 17.17
C PHE A 70 5.05 -0.95 18.62
N ASP A 71 5.96 -0.81 19.55
CA ASP A 71 5.69 -0.78 21.00
C ASP A 71 5.38 0.65 21.49
N ILE A 72 5.29 1.60 20.56
CA ILE A 72 4.89 2.99 20.77
C ILE A 72 3.64 3.30 19.94
N PRO A 73 2.84 4.33 20.29
CA PRO A 73 1.66 4.70 19.52
C PRO A 73 1.97 4.98 18.05
N LEU A 74 1.15 4.43 17.17
CA LEU A 74 1.23 4.66 15.74
C LEU A 74 -0.11 5.15 15.20
N ASP A 75 -0.08 6.24 14.44
CA ASP A 75 -1.21 6.75 13.67
C ASP A 75 -1.08 6.29 12.22
N HIS A 76 -1.98 5.41 11.79
CA HIS A 76 -2.07 4.94 10.41
C HIS A 76 -3.12 5.74 9.65
N LEU A 77 -2.69 6.63 8.79
CA LEU A 77 -3.55 7.41 7.90
C LEU A 77 -3.80 6.66 6.58
N TYR A 78 -4.91 7.02 5.93
CA TYR A 78 -5.29 6.44 4.64
C TYR A 78 -5.42 7.54 3.59
N ALA A 79 -4.65 7.45 2.51
CA ALA A 79 -4.66 8.40 1.41
C ALA A 79 -5.99 8.41 0.63
N VAL A 80 -6.80 7.35 0.78
CA VAL A 80 -8.12 7.26 0.15
C VAL A 80 -9.00 8.49 0.42
N THR A 81 -8.88 9.14 1.58
CA THR A 81 -9.66 10.35 1.92
C THR A 81 -9.28 11.55 1.06
N VAL A 82 -8.01 11.62 0.63
CA VAL A 82 -7.51 12.68 -0.27
C VAL A 82 -7.89 12.34 -1.71
N PHE A 83 -7.62 11.12 -2.14
CA PHE A 83 -7.93 10.66 -3.50
C PHE A 83 -9.42 10.63 -3.79
N GLU A 84 -10.27 10.31 -2.81
CA GLU A 84 -11.73 10.35 -2.97
C GLU A 84 -12.20 11.73 -3.43
N LYS A 85 -11.75 12.79 -2.75
CA LYS A 85 -12.11 14.18 -3.10
C LYS A 85 -11.66 14.52 -4.52
N TYR A 86 -10.42 14.17 -4.86
CA TYR A 86 -9.86 14.41 -6.18
C TYR A 86 -10.62 13.64 -7.28
N LEU A 87 -10.85 12.35 -7.09
CA LEU A 87 -11.53 11.51 -8.08
C LEU A 87 -13.00 11.93 -8.29
N LYS A 88 -13.71 12.28 -7.21
CA LYS A 88 -15.09 12.82 -7.32
C LYS A 88 -15.13 14.13 -8.10
N SER A 89 -14.12 15.00 -7.97
CA SER A 89 -14.04 16.26 -8.73
C SER A 89 -13.89 16.04 -10.24
N LYS A 90 -13.35 14.89 -10.66
CA LYS A 90 -13.18 14.53 -12.08
C LYS A 90 -14.46 14.11 -12.76
N LYS A 91 -15.57 13.88 -12.03
CA LYS A 91 -16.89 13.48 -12.57
C LYS A 91 -16.79 12.31 -13.54
N ILE A 92 -16.01 11.28 -13.18
CA ILE A 92 -15.75 10.10 -14.01
C ILE A 92 -17.08 9.35 -14.23
N LYS A 93 -17.40 9.06 -15.50
CA LYS A 93 -18.58 8.28 -15.86
C LYS A 93 -18.30 6.79 -15.70
N SER A 94 -19.24 6.06 -15.10
CA SER A 94 -19.19 4.60 -14.90
C SER A 94 -17.82 4.12 -14.36
N PRO A 95 -17.34 4.65 -13.20
CA PRO A 95 -16.04 4.28 -12.66
C PRO A 95 -16.02 2.84 -12.17
N VAL A 96 -14.91 2.15 -12.43
CA VAL A 96 -14.59 0.84 -11.85
C VAL A 96 -13.22 0.94 -11.20
N VAL A 97 -13.14 0.61 -9.92
CA VAL A 97 -11.86 0.53 -9.21
C VAL A 97 -11.27 -0.85 -9.45
N VAL A 98 -10.01 -0.90 -9.82
CA VAL A 98 -9.33 -2.14 -10.17
C VAL A 98 -8.12 -2.36 -9.26
N SER A 99 -8.05 -3.54 -8.66
CA SER A 99 -6.84 -4.02 -8.00
C SER A 99 -5.91 -4.66 -9.04
N PRO A 100 -4.62 -4.27 -9.13
CA PRO A 100 -3.67 -4.88 -10.06
C PRO A 100 -3.29 -6.32 -9.70
N ASP A 101 -3.61 -6.75 -8.48
CA ASP A 101 -3.42 -8.12 -7.99
C ASP A 101 -4.43 -8.50 -6.90
N VAL A 102 -4.37 -9.76 -6.46
CA VAL A 102 -5.26 -10.29 -5.40
C VAL A 102 -4.97 -9.66 -4.03
N GLY A 103 -3.73 -9.25 -3.77
CA GLY A 103 -3.31 -8.66 -2.48
C GLY A 103 -3.97 -7.30 -2.20
N GLY A 104 -4.16 -6.48 -3.24
CA GLY A 104 -4.74 -5.15 -3.16
C GLY A 104 -6.27 -5.08 -3.06
N ILE A 105 -6.99 -6.21 -3.09
CA ILE A 105 -8.47 -6.26 -3.11
C ILE A 105 -9.12 -5.44 -1.99
N LYS A 106 -8.58 -5.52 -0.77
CA LYS A 106 -9.14 -4.82 0.39
C LYS A 106 -9.09 -3.30 0.20
N MET A 107 -7.98 -2.80 -0.32
CA MET A 107 -7.81 -1.38 -0.65
C MET A 107 -8.76 -0.98 -1.78
N ALA A 108 -8.75 -1.70 -2.90
CA ALA A 108 -9.61 -1.41 -4.04
C ALA A 108 -11.09 -1.39 -3.66
N ARG A 109 -11.56 -2.31 -2.81
CA ARG A 109 -12.92 -2.32 -2.28
C ARG A 109 -13.22 -1.07 -1.43
N GLY A 110 -12.25 -0.60 -0.66
CA GLY A 110 -12.38 0.64 0.11
C GLY A 110 -12.60 1.87 -0.78
N TYR A 111 -11.86 1.97 -1.87
CA TYR A 111 -12.04 3.02 -2.89
C TYR A 111 -13.38 2.87 -3.63
N ALA A 112 -13.71 1.66 -4.10
CA ALA A 112 -14.96 1.40 -4.82
C ALA A 112 -16.18 1.82 -4.00
N LYS A 113 -16.23 1.45 -2.71
CA LYS A 113 -17.32 1.85 -1.81
C LYS A 113 -17.44 3.38 -1.65
N ARG A 114 -16.33 4.11 -1.55
CA ARG A 114 -16.33 5.57 -1.36
C ARG A 114 -16.68 6.34 -2.62
N LEU A 115 -16.35 5.77 -3.78
CA LEU A 115 -16.59 6.37 -5.09
C LEU A 115 -17.94 5.94 -5.71
N ASP A 116 -18.69 5.06 -5.05
CA ASP A 116 -19.88 4.40 -5.61
C ASP A 116 -19.56 3.78 -6.98
N ALA A 117 -18.46 3.03 -7.03
CA ALA A 117 -17.88 2.49 -8.25
C ALA A 117 -17.94 0.95 -8.27
N GLY A 118 -17.89 0.37 -9.47
CA GLY A 118 -17.67 -1.06 -9.63
C GLY A 118 -16.30 -1.49 -9.08
N LEU A 119 -16.14 -2.79 -8.86
CA LEU A 119 -14.87 -3.39 -8.42
C LEU A 119 -14.46 -4.46 -9.43
N ALA A 120 -13.19 -4.43 -9.85
CA ALA A 120 -12.58 -5.50 -10.62
C ALA A 120 -11.18 -5.82 -10.07
N ILE A 121 -10.65 -6.98 -10.45
CA ILE A 121 -9.38 -7.50 -9.98
C ILE A 121 -8.66 -8.13 -11.18
N VAL A 122 -7.37 -7.85 -11.30
CA VAL A 122 -6.49 -8.57 -12.23
C VAL A 122 -5.86 -9.73 -11.47
N ASP A 123 -6.24 -10.95 -11.82
CA ASP A 123 -5.69 -12.18 -11.23
C ASP A 123 -4.62 -12.74 -12.18
N LYS A 124 -3.37 -12.75 -11.71
CA LYS A 124 -2.24 -13.31 -12.44
C LYS A 124 -2.08 -14.78 -12.09
N ARG A 125 -2.28 -15.67 -13.06
CA ARG A 125 -2.09 -17.10 -12.88
C ARG A 125 -0.99 -17.62 -13.78
N ARG A 126 -0.06 -18.38 -13.21
CA ARG A 126 0.86 -19.26 -13.93
C ARG A 126 0.27 -20.66 -13.90
N ASN A 127 -0.10 -21.20 -15.04
CA ASN A 127 -0.63 -22.56 -15.12
C ASN A 127 0.49 -23.60 -14.95
N THR A 128 1.71 -23.27 -15.35
CA THR A 128 2.94 -24.07 -15.12
C THR A 128 4.14 -23.13 -14.96
N PRO A 129 5.27 -23.56 -14.36
CA PRO A 129 6.48 -22.75 -14.25
C PRO A 129 7.01 -22.22 -15.58
N GLU A 130 6.70 -22.91 -16.69
CA GLU A 130 7.17 -22.59 -18.04
C GLU A 130 6.10 -21.89 -18.89
N SER A 131 4.88 -21.71 -18.38
CA SER A 131 3.79 -21.09 -19.13
C SER A 131 3.83 -19.57 -19.04
N THR A 132 3.40 -18.91 -20.12
CA THR A 132 3.16 -17.47 -20.12
C THR A 132 2.13 -17.10 -19.06
N GLU A 133 2.35 -16.03 -18.32
CA GLU A 133 1.38 -15.52 -17.33
C GLU A 133 0.07 -15.16 -18.03
N VAL A 134 -1.02 -15.78 -17.62
CA VAL A 134 -2.37 -15.45 -18.09
C VAL A 134 -3.01 -14.54 -17.08
N MET A 135 -3.47 -13.38 -17.56
CA MET A 135 -4.20 -12.43 -16.73
C MET A 135 -5.69 -12.65 -16.90
N HIS A 136 -6.37 -12.93 -15.80
CA HIS A 136 -7.81 -13.01 -15.73
C HIS A 136 -8.37 -11.77 -15.06
N ILE A 137 -9.40 -11.17 -15.67
CA ILE A 137 -10.10 -10.03 -15.05
C ILE A 137 -11.38 -10.56 -14.43
N LEU A 138 -11.50 -10.35 -13.13
CA LEU A 138 -12.71 -10.64 -12.37
C LEU A 138 -13.46 -9.32 -12.16
N GLY A 139 -14.62 -9.18 -12.78
CA GLY A 139 -15.45 -7.97 -12.76
C GLY A 139 -15.66 -7.37 -14.14
N GLU A 140 -16.57 -6.43 -14.23
CA GLU A 140 -17.02 -5.79 -15.46
C GLU A 140 -16.21 -4.53 -15.76
N VAL A 141 -15.36 -4.56 -16.80
CA VAL A 141 -14.50 -3.42 -17.18
C VAL A 141 -14.82 -2.84 -18.55
N LYS A 142 -15.49 -3.59 -19.41
CA LYS A 142 -15.77 -3.20 -20.80
C LYS A 142 -16.59 -1.93 -20.89
N GLY A 143 -16.10 -0.95 -21.65
CA GLY A 143 -16.77 0.34 -21.84
C GLY A 143 -16.81 1.23 -20.60
N LYS A 144 -16.00 0.93 -19.56
CA LYS A 144 -15.96 1.69 -18.31
C LYS A 144 -14.63 2.41 -18.12
N THR A 145 -14.62 3.41 -17.26
CA THR A 145 -13.37 4.08 -16.87
C THR A 145 -12.79 3.37 -15.67
N CYS A 146 -11.66 2.70 -15.87
CA CYS A 146 -10.97 1.93 -14.83
C CYS A 146 -9.97 2.79 -14.05
N ILE A 147 -10.02 2.71 -12.72
CA ILE A 147 -9.14 3.38 -11.79
C ILE A 147 -8.31 2.29 -11.09
N LEU A 148 -7.04 2.14 -11.47
CA LEU A 148 -6.15 1.22 -10.78
C LEU A 148 -5.67 1.84 -9.47
N VAL A 149 -5.68 1.05 -8.40
CA VAL A 149 -5.23 1.46 -7.06
C VAL A 149 -4.25 0.44 -6.49
N ASP A 150 -3.17 0.95 -5.91
CA ASP A 150 -2.16 0.15 -5.21
C ASP A 150 -1.57 0.96 -4.04
N ASP A 151 -0.94 0.30 -3.08
CA ASP A 151 -0.24 0.95 -1.96
C ASP A 151 1.11 1.53 -2.38
N LEU A 152 1.71 0.97 -3.42
CA LEU A 152 3.05 1.35 -3.90
C LEU A 152 3.20 1.11 -5.40
N ILE A 153 3.70 2.12 -6.09
CA ILE A 153 4.22 2.00 -7.46
C ILE A 153 5.75 2.08 -7.41
N ALA A 154 6.42 0.92 -7.40
CA ALA A 154 7.89 0.86 -7.39
C ALA A 154 8.47 0.98 -8.80
N THR A 155 8.42 -0.10 -9.59
CA THR A 155 8.85 -0.12 -11.01
C THR A 155 7.74 0.23 -11.98
N GLY A 156 6.49 0.14 -11.53
CA GLY A 156 5.31 0.32 -12.35
C GLY A 156 4.88 -0.91 -13.16
N SER A 157 5.67 -1.98 -13.19
CA SER A 157 5.39 -3.16 -14.04
C SER A 157 3.99 -3.73 -13.79
N SER A 158 3.60 -3.96 -12.53
CA SER A 158 2.27 -4.50 -12.19
C SER A 158 1.13 -3.60 -12.67
N MET A 159 1.31 -2.27 -12.55
CA MET A 159 0.31 -1.30 -13.00
C MET A 159 0.19 -1.27 -14.52
N VAL A 160 1.32 -1.33 -15.25
CA VAL A 160 1.35 -1.34 -16.72
C VAL A 160 0.69 -2.61 -17.24
N GLU A 161 1.10 -3.77 -16.73
CA GLU A 161 0.54 -5.06 -17.13
C GLU A 161 -0.97 -5.16 -16.85
N ALA A 162 -1.43 -4.68 -15.68
CA ALA A 162 -2.84 -4.61 -15.35
C ALA A 162 -3.61 -3.67 -16.30
N ALA A 163 -3.05 -2.50 -16.61
CA ALA A 163 -3.65 -1.55 -17.54
C ALA A 163 -3.77 -2.13 -18.95
N GLU A 164 -2.73 -2.84 -19.43
CA GLU A 164 -2.77 -3.51 -20.72
C GLU A 164 -3.81 -4.65 -20.77
N ALA A 165 -3.91 -5.45 -19.69
CA ALA A 165 -4.91 -6.49 -19.59
C ALA A 165 -6.34 -5.92 -19.68
N ILE A 166 -6.61 -4.84 -18.95
CA ILE A 166 -7.90 -4.15 -18.97
C ILE A 166 -8.23 -3.59 -20.37
N ARG A 167 -7.22 -3.07 -21.09
CA ARG A 167 -7.42 -2.53 -22.45
C ARG A 167 -7.74 -3.59 -23.49
N ARG A 168 -7.38 -4.85 -23.24
CA ARG A 168 -7.65 -6.00 -24.11
C ARG A 168 -9.02 -6.64 -23.85
N ALA A 169 -9.63 -6.38 -22.70
CA ALA A 169 -10.92 -6.91 -22.28
C ALA A 169 -12.09 -6.05 -22.77
#